data_501e2907cb8a82dbd4c9e4a1e3f1795e
#
_entry.id   501e2907cb8a82dbd4c9e4a1e3f1795e
#
_cell.length_a   1.000
_cell.length_b   1.000
_cell.length_c   1.000
_cell.angle_alpha   90.00
_cell.angle_beta   90.00
_cell.angle_gamma   90.00
#
_symmetry.space_group_name_H-M   'P 1'
#
loop_
_entity.id
_entity.type
_entity.pdbx_description
1 polymer ?
#
loop_
_entity_poly.entity_id
_entity_poly.type
_entity_poly.pdbx_seq_one_letter_code
_entity_poly.pdbx_strand_id
1 'polypeptide(L)'
;MPFSRHTRRSVFSIGAASLAAAFLFLTPENTHAADTTAKIHILTLDSGSNAIVLESVDDNGQKIFGMVDSGEDWDYPDGSDPRYPLRSGITTSTGYDDEVLSYLDSLGVTSDNLQFYVATHPHSDHIGTGDTIVRLYSPDRVYLLPYDDSYIYNTARLWDNLYVYDQLLTAVEETEGVTLIQHLNPGAASAEEG
;
A
#
# COMPACT_ATOMS: atom_id res chain seq x y z
N MET A 1 91.66 49.31 -24.01
CA MET A 1 90.44 48.90 -23.26
C MET A 1 89.76 47.77 -24.03
N PRO A 2 89.86 46.54 -23.61
CA PRO A 2 89.07 45.48 -24.25
C PRO A 2 88.03 44.91 -23.29
N PHE A 3 86.85 44.74 -23.83
CA PHE A 3 85.70 44.11 -23.20
C PHE A 3 85.85 42.58 -23.17
N SER A 4 85.74 41.98 -21.99
CA SER A 4 85.66 40.55 -21.79
C SER A 4 84.22 40.12 -21.91
N ARG A 5 83.88 39.18 -22.81
CA ARG A 5 82.63 38.54 -22.93
C ARG A 5 82.65 37.22 -22.15
N HIS A 6 81.86 37.16 -21.09
CA HIS A 6 81.59 35.90 -20.40
C HIS A 6 80.35 35.17 -21.06
N THR A 7 80.65 34.06 -21.68
CA THR A 7 79.62 33.13 -22.20
C THR A 7 79.14 32.29 -21.08
N ARG A 8 77.88 32.48 -20.71
CA ARG A 8 77.17 31.55 -19.80
C ARG A 8 76.62 30.36 -20.61
N ARG A 9 77.07 29.15 -20.28
CA ARG A 9 76.48 27.92 -20.76
C ARG A 9 75.24 27.63 -19.95
N SER A 10 74.05 27.59 -20.60
CA SER A 10 72.85 27.14 -20.02
C SER A 10 72.77 25.59 -20.09
N VAL A 11 72.74 24.99 -18.95
CA VAL A 11 72.47 23.52 -18.82
C VAL A 11 70.96 23.29 -18.83
N PHE A 12 70.45 22.70 -19.87
CA PHE A 12 69.07 22.26 -19.90
C PHE A 12 68.94 20.93 -19.12
N SER A 13 68.30 20.99 -17.95
CA SER A 13 67.90 19.82 -17.23
C SER A 13 66.57 19.32 -17.84
N ILE A 14 66.53 18.15 -18.44
CA ILE A 14 65.34 17.45 -18.88
C ILE A 14 64.77 16.77 -17.66
N GLY A 15 63.75 17.37 -17.09
CA GLY A 15 62.94 16.73 -16.06
C GLY A 15 62.05 15.65 -16.65
N ALA A 16 62.31 14.40 -16.29
CA ALA A 16 61.40 13.28 -16.63
C ALA A 16 60.12 13.45 -15.80
N ALA A 17 59.03 13.81 -16.45
CA ALA A 17 57.69 13.77 -15.86
C ALA A 17 57.22 12.31 -15.83
N SER A 18 57.20 11.70 -14.66
CA SER A 18 56.59 10.40 -14.43
C SER A 18 55.07 10.56 -14.44
N LEU A 19 54.41 10.12 -15.51
CA LEU A 19 52.97 9.95 -15.53
C LEU A 19 52.61 8.73 -14.65
N ALA A 20 52.19 8.97 -13.41
CA ALA A 20 51.53 7.96 -12.61
C ALA A 20 50.08 7.80 -13.13
N ALA A 21 49.83 6.78 -13.93
CA ALA A 21 48.47 6.37 -14.28
C ALA A 21 47.84 5.76 -13.06
N ALA A 22 46.95 6.51 -12.39
CA ALA A 22 46.08 5.97 -11.36
C ALA A 22 45.02 5.08 -12.04
N PHE A 23 45.23 3.79 -12.00
CA PHE A 23 44.18 2.82 -12.30
C PHE A 23 43.17 2.88 -11.14
N LEU A 24 42.06 3.60 -11.33
CA LEU A 24 40.85 3.44 -10.53
C LEU A 24 40.33 2.04 -10.83
N PHE A 25 40.60 1.11 -9.95
CA PHE A 25 39.83 -0.14 -9.87
C PHE A 25 38.44 0.24 -9.44
N LEU A 26 37.53 0.37 -10.41
CA LEU A 26 36.09 0.29 -10.15
C LEU A 26 35.84 -1.14 -9.69
N THR A 27 35.87 -1.36 -8.40
CA THR A 27 35.26 -2.57 -7.84
C THR A 27 33.79 -2.50 -8.21
N PRO A 28 33.23 -3.54 -8.86
CA PRO A 28 31.77 -3.58 -9.00
C PRO A 28 31.22 -3.50 -7.59
N GLU A 29 30.50 -2.42 -7.26
CA GLU A 29 29.63 -2.45 -6.10
C GLU A 29 28.69 -3.61 -6.34
N ASN A 30 28.86 -4.67 -5.57
CA ASN A 30 27.82 -5.67 -5.44
C ASN A 30 26.61 -4.91 -4.85
N THR A 31 25.77 -4.38 -5.70
CA THR A 31 24.40 -4.06 -5.32
C THR A 31 23.77 -5.39 -4.93
N HIS A 32 23.92 -5.77 -3.66
CA HIS A 32 23.01 -6.72 -3.10
C HIS A 32 21.63 -6.11 -3.33
N ALA A 33 20.84 -6.73 -4.22
CA ALA A 33 19.42 -6.50 -4.20
C ALA A 33 19.01 -6.68 -2.73
N ALA A 34 18.46 -5.64 -2.12
CA ALA A 34 17.92 -5.77 -0.78
C ALA A 34 17.04 -7.01 -0.80
N ASP A 35 17.22 -7.88 0.17
CA ASP A 35 16.44 -9.11 0.30
C ASP A 35 15.01 -8.65 0.65
N THR A 36 14.26 -8.23 -0.37
CA THR A 36 12.88 -7.76 -0.24
C THR A 36 12.02 -8.98 0.03
N THR A 37 11.94 -9.37 1.28
CA THR A 37 11.05 -10.44 1.71
C THR A 37 9.63 -9.87 1.77
N ALA A 38 8.84 -10.16 0.74
CA ALA A 38 7.39 -9.96 0.81
C ALA A 38 6.77 -11.09 1.63
N LYS A 39 5.81 -10.76 2.49
CA LYS A 39 5.00 -11.72 3.25
C LYS A 39 3.52 -11.51 2.97
N ILE A 40 2.78 -12.60 3.02
CA ILE A 40 1.32 -12.61 2.95
C ILE A 40 0.82 -13.17 4.27
N HIS A 41 0.05 -12.38 4.99
CA HIS A 41 -0.62 -12.77 6.21
C HIS A 41 -2.08 -13.05 5.89
N ILE A 42 -2.55 -14.26 6.15
CA ILE A 42 -3.93 -14.64 5.97
C ILE A 42 -4.52 -14.83 7.36
N LEU A 43 -5.45 -13.95 7.73
CA LEU A 43 -6.13 -14.06 9.01
C LEU A 43 -7.17 -15.16 8.91
N THR A 44 -7.10 -16.11 9.84
CA THR A 44 -8.10 -17.15 9.96
C THR A 44 -9.22 -16.64 10.84
N LEU A 45 -10.26 -16.12 10.20
CA LEU A 45 -11.49 -15.68 10.83
C LEU A 45 -12.55 -16.76 10.64
N ASP A 46 -13.44 -16.95 11.62
CA ASP A 46 -14.52 -17.90 11.49
C ASP A 46 -15.59 -17.39 10.49
N SER A 47 -16.58 -18.25 10.18
CA SER A 47 -17.72 -17.92 9.31
C SER A 47 -17.43 -17.51 7.86
N GLY A 48 -16.23 -17.75 7.36
CA GLY A 48 -15.87 -17.45 5.97
C GLY A 48 -15.34 -16.04 5.74
N SER A 49 -15.22 -15.24 6.80
CA SER A 49 -14.63 -13.89 6.72
C SER A 49 -13.21 -13.90 6.20
N ASN A 50 -12.86 -12.90 5.39
CA ASN A 50 -11.57 -12.79 4.72
C ASN A 50 -10.86 -11.49 5.10
N ALA A 51 -9.62 -11.61 5.56
CA ALA A 51 -8.71 -10.49 5.77
C ALA A 51 -7.29 -10.92 5.43
N ILE A 52 -6.65 -10.22 4.50
CA ILE A 52 -5.32 -10.54 4.01
C ILE A 52 -4.44 -9.29 4.10
N VAL A 53 -3.28 -9.41 4.74
CA VAL A 53 -2.30 -8.33 4.83
C VAL A 53 -1.05 -8.71 4.03
N LEU A 54 -0.61 -7.80 3.19
CA LEU A 54 0.63 -7.88 2.43
C LEU A 54 1.68 -7.04 3.15
N GLU A 55 2.81 -7.63 3.54
CA GLU A 55 3.95 -6.94 4.14
C GLU A 55 5.12 -6.96 3.17
N SER A 56 5.75 -5.82 2.96
CA SER A 56 7.01 -5.68 2.22
C SER A 56 7.89 -4.64 2.90
N VAL A 57 9.03 -4.35 2.30
CA VAL A 57 9.89 -3.23 2.69
C VAL A 57 10.12 -2.33 1.50
N ASP A 58 10.18 -1.02 1.75
CA ASP A 58 10.56 -0.03 0.74
C ASP A 58 12.08 -0.01 0.49
N ASP A 59 12.53 0.83 -0.41
CA ASP A 59 13.95 1.00 -0.76
C ASP A 59 14.83 1.49 0.42
N ASN A 60 14.20 2.00 1.49
CA ASN A 60 14.88 2.45 2.72
C ASN A 60 14.86 1.36 3.81
N GLY A 61 14.28 0.19 3.54
CA GLY A 61 14.12 -0.89 4.51
C GLY A 61 12.98 -0.66 5.51
N GLN A 62 12.07 0.31 5.26
CA GLN A 62 10.89 0.54 6.08
C GLN A 62 9.77 -0.43 5.67
N LYS A 63 9.05 -0.95 6.66
CA LYS A 63 7.88 -1.79 6.39
C LYS A 63 6.79 -0.97 5.72
N ILE A 64 6.24 -1.53 4.66
CA ILE A 64 5.04 -1.04 3.98
C ILE A 64 4.02 -2.17 3.89
N PHE A 65 2.74 -1.78 3.90
CA PHE A 65 1.63 -2.72 3.93
C PHE A 65 0.60 -2.43 2.85
N GLY A 66 -0.08 -3.47 2.43
CA GLY A 66 -1.32 -3.41 1.71
C GLY A 66 -2.32 -4.37 2.34
N MET A 67 -3.62 -4.13 2.15
CA MET A 67 -4.64 -5.01 2.68
C MET A 67 -5.64 -5.38 1.59
N VAL A 68 -6.14 -6.61 1.63
CA VAL A 68 -7.21 -7.11 0.77
C VAL A 68 -8.28 -7.71 1.65
N ASP A 69 -9.47 -7.12 1.61
CA ASP A 69 -10.59 -7.39 2.50
C ASP A 69 -10.23 -7.24 3.99
N SER A 70 -11.21 -7.17 4.85
CA SER A 70 -11.04 -6.80 6.27
C SER A 70 -11.89 -7.61 7.24
N GLY A 71 -12.70 -8.54 6.74
CA GLY A 71 -13.58 -9.38 7.55
C GLY A 71 -14.89 -8.72 7.97
N GLU A 72 -15.74 -9.53 8.57
CA GLU A 72 -17.02 -9.12 9.15
C GLU A 72 -16.82 -8.17 10.32
N ASP A 73 -17.72 -7.22 10.51
CA ASP A 73 -17.76 -6.31 11.66
C ASP A 73 -19.00 -6.55 12.54
N TRP A 74 -19.11 -5.76 13.61
CA TRP A 74 -20.31 -5.80 14.48
C TRP A 74 -21.43 -4.89 13.98
N ASP A 75 -21.19 -4.10 12.93
CA ASP A 75 -22.15 -3.13 12.42
C ASP A 75 -23.09 -3.79 11.40
N TYR A 76 -24.38 -3.52 11.55
CA TYR A 76 -25.41 -3.94 10.60
C TYR A 76 -26.57 -2.95 10.60
N PRO A 77 -27.35 -2.85 9.51
CA PRO A 77 -28.47 -1.93 9.45
C PRO A 77 -29.57 -2.33 10.45
N ASP A 78 -30.11 -1.34 11.14
CA ASP A 78 -31.24 -1.53 12.06
C ASP A 78 -32.62 -1.53 11.36
N GLY A 79 -32.63 -1.28 10.03
CA GLY A 79 -33.81 -1.21 9.18
C GLY A 79 -34.60 0.10 9.28
N SER A 80 -34.11 1.10 10.02
CA SER A 80 -34.74 2.41 10.14
C SER A 80 -34.62 3.25 8.86
N ASP A 81 -33.50 3.12 8.13
CA ASP A 81 -33.32 3.72 6.80
C ASP A 81 -33.87 2.76 5.73
N PRO A 82 -34.85 3.18 4.90
CA PRO A 82 -35.42 2.33 3.85
C PRO A 82 -34.40 1.90 2.77
N ARG A 83 -33.25 2.55 2.66
CA ARG A 83 -32.14 2.12 1.79
C ARG A 83 -31.48 0.85 2.33
N TYR A 84 -31.49 0.65 3.65
CA TYR A 84 -30.83 -0.45 4.34
C TYR A 84 -31.83 -1.25 5.18
N PRO A 85 -32.75 -1.96 4.55
CA PRO A 85 -33.72 -2.76 5.29
C PRO A 85 -33.03 -3.95 5.97
N LEU A 86 -33.46 -4.29 7.17
CA LEU A 86 -33.00 -5.52 7.83
C LEU A 86 -33.48 -6.74 7.06
N ARG A 87 -32.57 -7.42 6.39
CA ARG A 87 -32.85 -8.59 5.54
C ARG A 87 -32.47 -9.89 6.27
N SER A 88 -33.11 -10.98 5.90
CA SER A 88 -32.75 -12.32 6.36
C SER A 88 -31.39 -12.71 5.83
N GLY A 89 -30.50 -13.18 6.70
CA GLY A 89 -29.14 -13.61 6.36
C GLY A 89 -28.06 -12.58 6.61
N ILE A 90 -28.42 -11.37 7.09
CA ILE A 90 -27.46 -10.42 7.63
C ILE A 90 -26.84 -11.00 8.89
N THR A 91 -25.53 -10.92 9.03
CA THR A 91 -24.80 -11.25 10.26
C THR A 91 -25.10 -10.21 11.33
N THR A 92 -25.56 -10.65 12.51
CA THR A 92 -25.92 -9.73 13.61
C THR A 92 -25.28 -10.12 14.94
N SER A 93 -24.41 -11.10 14.94
CA SER A 93 -23.89 -11.69 16.20
C SER A 93 -22.40 -12.01 16.17
N THR A 94 -21.69 -11.60 15.14
CA THR A 94 -20.27 -11.90 14.96
C THR A 94 -19.60 -10.75 14.21
N GLY A 95 -18.52 -10.23 14.76
CA GLY A 95 -17.60 -9.29 14.12
C GLY A 95 -16.19 -9.62 14.54
N TYR A 96 -15.23 -9.23 13.74
CA TYR A 96 -13.80 -9.53 13.92
C TYR A 96 -12.94 -8.28 13.94
N ASP A 97 -13.55 -7.11 14.16
CA ASP A 97 -12.84 -5.82 14.23
C ASP A 97 -11.66 -5.88 15.21
N ASP A 98 -11.90 -6.33 16.44
CA ASP A 98 -10.88 -6.37 17.48
C ASP A 98 -9.72 -7.28 17.09
N GLU A 99 -9.98 -8.43 16.49
CA GLU A 99 -8.98 -9.39 16.04
C GLU A 99 -8.16 -8.81 14.87
N VAL A 100 -8.83 -8.20 13.89
CA VAL A 100 -8.17 -7.59 12.72
C VAL A 100 -7.32 -6.41 13.14
N LEU A 101 -7.87 -5.48 13.92
CA LEU A 101 -7.15 -4.29 14.38
C LEU A 101 -5.96 -4.66 15.27
N SER A 102 -6.14 -5.59 16.24
CA SER A 102 -5.05 -6.08 17.08
C SER A 102 -3.93 -6.73 16.26
N TYR A 103 -4.29 -7.42 15.18
CA TYR A 103 -3.30 -8.03 14.30
C TYR A 103 -2.52 -6.97 13.52
N LEU A 104 -3.19 -5.97 12.94
CA LEU A 104 -2.54 -4.86 12.25
C LEU A 104 -1.59 -4.10 13.17
N ASP A 105 -2.02 -3.81 14.40
CA ASP A 105 -1.17 -3.17 15.41
C ASP A 105 0.06 -4.02 15.74
N SER A 106 -0.09 -5.34 15.84
CA SER A 106 1.02 -6.27 16.11
C SER A 106 2.06 -6.30 15.00
N LEU A 107 1.67 -6.02 13.76
CA LEU A 107 2.57 -5.90 12.62
C LEU A 107 3.26 -4.52 12.55
N GLY A 108 2.70 -3.52 13.24
CA GLY A 108 3.15 -2.14 13.21
C GLY A 108 2.57 -1.36 12.03
N VAL A 109 1.35 -1.69 11.60
CA VAL A 109 0.60 -0.90 10.62
C VAL A 109 0.22 0.44 11.20
N THR A 110 0.40 1.50 10.43
CA THR A 110 0.09 2.89 10.78
C THR A 110 -0.41 3.64 9.54
N SER A 111 -0.90 4.86 9.73
CA SER A 111 -1.26 5.75 8.61
C SER A 111 -0.08 6.13 7.70
N ASP A 112 1.17 5.95 8.15
CA ASP A 112 2.35 6.31 7.35
C ASP A 112 2.81 5.15 6.45
N ASN A 113 2.29 3.92 6.66
CA ASN A 113 2.81 2.75 5.98
C ASN A 113 1.77 1.80 5.38
N LEU A 114 0.47 2.08 5.52
CA LEU A 114 -0.59 1.36 4.79
C LEU A 114 -0.81 2.01 3.43
N GLN A 115 -0.23 1.43 2.38
CA GLN A 115 -0.22 2.00 1.03
C GLN A 115 -1.55 1.85 0.31
N PHE A 116 -2.26 0.75 0.55
CA PHE A 116 -3.54 0.51 -0.09
C PHE A 116 -4.44 -0.45 0.67
N TYR A 117 -5.74 -0.31 0.40
CA TYR A 117 -6.79 -1.24 0.78
C TYR A 117 -7.61 -1.64 -0.45
N VAL A 118 -7.79 -2.93 -0.68
CA VAL A 118 -8.61 -3.49 -1.76
C VAL A 118 -9.86 -4.11 -1.18
N ALA A 119 -11.01 -3.53 -1.46
CA ALA A 119 -12.33 -4.07 -1.19
C ALA A 119 -12.77 -4.92 -2.39
N THR A 120 -12.76 -6.25 -2.28
CA THR A 120 -12.99 -7.12 -3.43
C THR A 120 -14.45 -7.08 -3.88
N HIS A 121 -15.39 -7.09 -2.95
CA HIS A 121 -16.82 -7.00 -3.22
C HIS A 121 -17.61 -6.64 -1.93
N PRO A 122 -18.80 -6.09 -2.04
CA PRO A 122 -19.52 -5.47 -0.93
C PRO A 122 -20.31 -6.48 -0.08
N HIS A 123 -19.66 -7.53 0.41
CA HIS A 123 -20.19 -8.38 1.45
C HIS A 123 -19.56 -8.04 2.80
N SER A 124 -20.32 -8.06 3.88
CA SER A 124 -19.84 -7.71 5.22
C SER A 124 -18.70 -8.61 5.69
N ASP A 125 -18.74 -9.92 5.38
CA ASP A 125 -17.66 -10.86 5.67
C ASP A 125 -16.35 -10.60 4.90
N HIS A 126 -16.36 -9.62 3.99
CA HIS A 126 -15.18 -9.14 3.26
C HIS A 126 -14.79 -7.71 3.62
N ILE A 127 -15.72 -6.78 3.64
CA ILE A 127 -15.40 -5.36 3.78
C ILE A 127 -16.01 -4.71 5.03
N GLY A 128 -16.61 -5.50 5.93
CA GLY A 128 -17.27 -4.98 7.13
C GLY A 128 -16.37 -4.03 7.92
N THR A 129 -15.21 -4.49 8.38
CA THR A 129 -14.25 -3.65 9.13
C THR A 129 -13.57 -2.56 8.27
N GLY A 130 -13.86 -2.49 6.95
CA GLY A 130 -13.13 -1.64 5.99
C GLY A 130 -13.21 -0.15 6.30
N ASP A 131 -14.36 0.35 6.73
CA ASP A 131 -14.55 1.76 7.08
C ASP A 131 -13.71 2.15 8.31
N THR A 132 -13.63 1.27 9.29
CA THR A 132 -12.77 1.42 10.49
C THR A 132 -11.28 1.41 10.11
N ILE A 133 -10.86 0.51 9.20
CA ILE A 133 -9.50 0.48 8.66
C ILE A 133 -9.16 1.82 7.99
N VAL A 134 -10.04 2.33 7.15
CA VAL A 134 -9.82 3.60 6.45
C VAL A 134 -9.70 4.75 7.44
N ARG A 135 -10.57 4.84 8.42
CA ARG A 135 -10.54 5.92 9.42
C ARG A 135 -9.33 5.88 10.33
N LEU A 136 -8.83 4.69 10.69
CA LEU A 136 -7.71 4.54 11.62
C LEU A 136 -6.34 4.61 10.95
N TYR A 137 -6.21 4.02 9.76
CA TYR A 137 -4.92 3.84 9.10
C TYR A 137 -4.75 4.65 7.81
N SER A 138 -5.80 5.34 7.33
CA SER A 138 -5.75 6.29 6.20
C SER A 138 -4.91 5.78 5.02
N PRO A 139 -5.22 4.62 4.42
CA PRO A 139 -4.43 4.08 3.32
C PRO A 139 -4.33 5.07 2.16
N ASP A 140 -3.19 5.17 1.48
CA ASP A 140 -3.02 6.10 0.37
C ASP A 140 -4.08 5.90 -0.72
N ARG A 141 -4.47 4.65 -0.96
CA ARG A 141 -5.46 4.27 -1.99
C ARG A 141 -6.44 3.24 -1.48
N VAL A 142 -7.71 3.45 -1.79
CA VAL A 142 -8.78 2.46 -1.59
C VAL A 142 -9.36 2.07 -2.94
N TYR A 143 -9.28 0.78 -3.26
CA TYR A 143 -9.87 0.19 -4.46
C TYR A 143 -11.23 -0.37 -4.09
N LEU A 144 -12.29 0.32 -4.52
CA LEU A 144 -13.67 -0.01 -4.24
C LEU A 144 -14.51 0.18 -5.51
N LEU A 145 -14.87 -0.92 -6.18
CA LEU A 145 -15.69 -0.84 -7.39
C LEU A 145 -17.09 -0.30 -7.06
N PRO A 146 -17.70 0.50 -7.96
CA PRO A 146 -19.06 0.99 -7.76
C PRO A 146 -20.03 -0.16 -7.54
N TYR A 147 -20.92 0.00 -6.58
CA TYR A 147 -21.97 -0.98 -6.26
C TYR A 147 -23.34 -0.31 -6.14
N ASP A 148 -24.36 -1.04 -6.55
CA ASP A 148 -25.77 -0.74 -6.35
C ASP A 148 -26.57 -2.05 -6.27
N ASP A 149 -27.57 -2.13 -5.39
CA ASP A 149 -28.40 -3.33 -5.20
C ASP A 149 -29.05 -3.83 -6.50
N SER A 150 -29.28 -2.93 -7.48
CA SER A 150 -29.83 -3.31 -8.80
C SER A 150 -28.90 -4.20 -9.63
N TYR A 151 -27.62 -4.32 -9.27
CA TYR A 151 -26.69 -5.24 -9.92
C TYR A 151 -26.93 -6.70 -9.54
N ILE A 152 -27.70 -6.94 -8.48
CA ILE A 152 -27.97 -8.26 -7.95
C ILE A 152 -29.38 -8.74 -8.36
N TYR A 153 -29.45 -9.69 -9.29
CA TYR A 153 -30.73 -10.26 -9.75
C TYR A 153 -31.42 -11.12 -8.68
N ASN A 154 -30.66 -11.82 -7.84
CA ASN A 154 -31.21 -12.63 -6.77
C ASN A 154 -31.32 -11.81 -5.48
N THR A 155 -32.49 -11.23 -5.24
CA THR A 155 -32.75 -10.36 -4.10
C THR A 155 -32.55 -11.04 -2.73
N ALA A 156 -32.50 -12.37 -2.68
CA ALA A 156 -32.18 -13.10 -1.45
C ALA A 156 -30.67 -13.00 -1.08
N ARG A 157 -29.85 -12.43 -1.96
CA ARG A 157 -28.41 -12.22 -1.75
C ARG A 157 -28.04 -10.73 -1.62
N LEU A 158 -29.03 -9.89 -1.38
CA LEU A 158 -28.76 -8.46 -1.17
C LEU A 158 -28.19 -8.20 0.24
N TRP A 159 -28.54 -9.01 1.21
CA TRP A 159 -28.13 -8.88 2.61
C TRP A 159 -28.00 -7.41 3.03
N ASP A 160 -26.82 -7.00 3.53
CA ASP A 160 -26.43 -5.65 3.92
C ASP A 160 -25.41 -5.00 2.96
N ASN A 161 -25.25 -5.55 1.78
CA ASN A 161 -24.22 -5.15 0.81
C ASN A 161 -24.15 -3.63 0.58
N LEU A 162 -25.31 -2.98 0.37
CA LEU A 162 -25.34 -1.53 0.16
C LEU A 162 -24.94 -0.76 1.42
N TYR A 163 -25.29 -1.30 2.60
CA TYR A 163 -24.94 -0.69 3.88
C TYR A 163 -23.43 -0.66 4.09
N VAL A 164 -22.76 -1.81 4.02
CA VAL A 164 -21.30 -1.88 4.20
C VAL A 164 -20.53 -1.14 3.11
N TYR A 165 -21.07 -1.14 1.87
CA TYR A 165 -20.51 -0.35 0.78
C TYR A 165 -20.56 1.15 1.07
N ASP A 166 -21.72 1.67 1.47
CA ASP A 166 -21.90 3.10 1.76
C ASP A 166 -21.11 3.53 3.02
N GLN A 167 -20.96 2.67 4.02
CA GLN A 167 -20.10 2.91 5.19
C GLN A 167 -18.64 3.09 4.77
N LEU A 168 -18.12 2.16 3.98
CA LEU A 168 -16.75 2.25 3.47
C LEU A 168 -16.55 3.45 2.55
N LEU A 169 -17.48 3.70 1.63
CA LEU A 169 -17.42 4.87 0.73
C LEU A 169 -17.39 6.18 1.54
N THR A 170 -18.26 6.30 2.55
CA THR A 170 -18.30 7.45 3.44
C THR A 170 -16.99 7.64 4.18
N ALA A 171 -16.40 6.55 4.69
CA ALA A 171 -15.09 6.61 5.36
C ALA A 171 -14.00 7.14 4.44
N VAL A 172 -13.98 6.68 3.18
CA VAL A 172 -13.02 7.16 2.18
C VAL A 172 -13.22 8.65 1.87
N GLU A 173 -14.47 9.10 1.72
CA GLU A 173 -14.79 10.51 1.43
C GLU A 173 -14.46 11.45 2.59
N GLU A 174 -14.57 10.97 3.83
CA GLU A 174 -14.32 11.76 5.04
C GLU A 174 -12.85 11.74 5.50
N THR A 175 -12.04 10.79 5.04
CA THR A 175 -10.65 10.65 5.48
C THR A 175 -9.70 11.40 4.55
N GLU A 176 -9.05 12.45 5.07
CA GLU A 176 -8.12 13.27 4.32
C GLU A 176 -6.91 12.44 3.85
N GLY A 177 -6.48 12.64 2.62
CA GLY A 177 -5.30 11.99 2.03
C GLY A 177 -5.60 10.66 1.35
N VAL A 178 -6.77 10.07 1.56
CA VAL A 178 -7.16 8.81 0.91
C VAL A 178 -7.63 9.05 -0.52
N THR A 179 -7.12 8.27 -1.46
CA THR A 179 -7.55 8.31 -2.87
C THR A 179 -8.47 7.12 -3.19
N LEU A 180 -9.70 7.41 -3.63
CA LEU A 180 -10.65 6.39 -4.08
C LEU A 180 -10.37 5.99 -5.53
N ILE A 181 -10.20 4.69 -5.77
CA ILE A 181 -10.03 4.09 -7.11
C ILE A 181 -11.24 3.19 -7.40
N GLN A 182 -12.13 3.66 -8.27
CA GLN A 182 -13.35 2.92 -8.66
C GLN A 182 -13.25 2.26 -10.04
N HIS A 183 -12.26 2.63 -10.84
CA HIS A 183 -12.05 2.08 -12.16
C HIS A 183 -10.58 1.75 -12.36
N LEU A 184 -10.27 0.55 -12.81
CA LEU A 184 -8.93 0.15 -13.21
C LEU A 184 -8.84 0.20 -14.73
N ASN A 185 -7.79 0.84 -15.24
CA ASN A 185 -7.45 0.75 -16.66
C ASN A 185 -6.72 -0.57 -16.90
N PRO A 186 -7.32 -1.55 -17.61
CA PRO A 186 -6.68 -2.86 -17.81
C PRO A 186 -5.37 -2.81 -18.60
N GLY A 187 -5.06 -1.70 -19.26
CA GLY A 187 -3.80 -1.47 -19.94
C GLY A 187 -2.77 -0.67 -19.17
N ALA A 188 -3.10 -0.21 -17.96
CA ALA A 188 -2.19 0.57 -17.14
C ALA A 188 -1.02 -0.30 -16.63
N ALA A 189 0.18 0.26 -16.62
CA ALA A 189 1.35 -0.41 -16.07
C ALA A 189 1.35 -0.41 -14.52
N SER A 190 0.59 0.52 -13.93
CA SER A 190 0.38 0.64 -12.48
C SER A 190 -1.04 1.10 -12.17
N ALA A 191 -1.46 0.95 -10.92
CA ALA A 191 -2.77 1.44 -10.46
C ALA A 191 -2.89 2.97 -10.52
N GLU A 192 -1.77 3.69 -10.60
CA GLU A 192 -1.75 5.15 -10.74
C GLU A 192 -2.19 5.63 -12.12
N GLU A 193 -2.17 4.71 -13.10
CA GLU A 193 -2.60 4.96 -14.49
C GLU A 193 -4.05 4.48 -14.73
N GLY A 194 -4.71 3.97 -13.70
CA GLY A 194 -6.08 3.46 -13.73
C GLY A 194 -7.15 4.55 -13.82
#